data_5f3e99e7f8a290180f8330df9c8f4c1a
#
_entry.id   5f3e99e7f8a290180f8330df9c8f4c1a
#
_cell.length_a   1.000
_cell.length_b   1.000
_cell.length_c   1.000
_cell.angle_alpha   90.00
_cell.angle_beta   90.00
_cell.angle_gamma   90.00
#
_symmetry.space_group_name_H-M   'P 1'
#
loop_
_entity.id
_entity.type
_entity.pdbx_description
1 polymer ?
#
loop_
_entity_poly.entity_id
_entity_poly.type
_entity_poly.pdbx_seq_one_letter_code
_entity_poly.pdbx_strand_id
1 'polypeptide(L)'
;IDQIQYHRKEGRGNYLPAAEYSFVAQAGGRGVYSFCMCPGGFVVPAASSSRQVVVNGMSPSNRGSRWANSGMVVEIRPEDYSELMKHEEMAVSKDSPLALMAFQERLEELCWLNGGMKQTAPAQRMVDFVNKKNSFDLPESSYTPGLLASPLHFWMPEFVTGRLREGFRHFGKVSRGFLTNDAVMIGVETRTSSPVRILRDKESYQ
;
A
#
# COMPACT_ATOMS: atom_id res chain seq x y z
N ILE A 1 -16.37 -10.83 -0.54
CA ILE A 1 -15.52 -11.97 -0.96
C ILE A 1 -16.15 -13.29 -0.52
N ASP A 2 -16.60 -13.40 0.75
CA ASP A 2 -17.27 -14.59 1.24
C ASP A 2 -18.46 -15.00 0.34
N GLN A 3 -19.27 -14.04 -0.11
CA GLN A 3 -20.41 -14.33 -1.01
C GLN A 3 -19.94 -14.86 -2.37
N ILE A 4 -18.82 -14.38 -2.88
CA ILE A 4 -18.24 -14.82 -4.14
C ILE A 4 -17.67 -16.23 -3.99
N GLN A 5 -16.84 -16.46 -2.96
CA GLN A 5 -16.16 -17.73 -2.75
C GLN A 5 -17.14 -18.87 -2.44
N TYR A 6 -18.16 -18.60 -1.64
CA TYR A 6 -19.11 -19.61 -1.19
C TYR A 6 -20.39 -19.65 -2.01
N HIS A 7 -20.52 -18.79 -3.02
CA HIS A 7 -21.69 -18.70 -3.91
C HIS A 7 -23.03 -18.61 -3.14
N ARG A 8 -23.04 -17.90 -2.01
CA ARG A 8 -24.19 -17.79 -1.10
C ARG A 8 -24.41 -16.33 -0.68
N LYS A 9 -25.70 -15.92 -0.65
CA LYS A 9 -26.06 -14.56 -0.16
C LYS A 9 -25.61 -14.30 1.27
N GLU A 10 -25.68 -15.32 2.13
CA GLU A 10 -25.26 -15.29 3.52
C GLU A 10 -23.74 -15.31 3.71
N GLY A 11 -22.99 -15.39 2.60
CA GLY A 11 -21.54 -15.52 2.63
C GLY A 11 -21.11 -16.81 3.34
N ARG A 12 -20.19 -16.70 4.31
CA ARG A 12 -19.67 -17.86 5.06
C ARG A 12 -20.66 -18.46 6.09
N GLY A 13 -21.67 -17.69 6.52
CA GLY A 13 -22.51 -18.07 7.64
C GLY A 13 -21.73 -18.23 8.93
N ASN A 14 -22.18 -19.13 9.83
CA ASN A 14 -21.57 -19.33 11.15
C ASN A 14 -20.50 -20.44 11.20
N TYR A 15 -20.35 -21.23 10.15
CA TYR A 15 -19.55 -22.46 10.17
C TYR A 15 -18.35 -22.47 9.22
N LEU A 16 -18.39 -21.66 8.19
CA LEU A 16 -17.30 -21.60 7.22
C LEU A 16 -16.24 -20.58 7.67
N PRO A 17 -14.94 -20.79 7.37
CA PRO A 17 -13.91 -19.81 7.61
C PRO A 17 -14.13 -18.56 6.76
N ALA A 18 -13.46 -17.47 7.08
CA ALA A 18 -13.42 -16.31 6.21
C ALA A 18 -12.82 -16.69 4.85
N ALA A 19 -13.36 -16.12 3.76
CA ALA A 19 -12.81 -16.35 2.44
C ALA A 19 -11.34 -15.95 2.40
N GLU A 20 -10.51 -16.85 1.89
CA GLU A 20 -9.09 -16.58 1.64
C GLU A 20 -8.92 -16.06 0.23
N TYR A 21 -8.15 -14.98 0.09
CA TYR A 21 -7.82 -14.43 -1.20
C TYR A 21 -6.44 -13.80 -1.15
N SER A 22 -5.70 -14.00 -2.20
CA SER A 22 -4.39 -13.41 -2.38
C SER A 22 -4.16 -13.10 -3.86
N PHE A 23 -3.41 -12.05 -4.10
CA PHE A 23 -2.95 -11.69 -5.43
C PHE A 23 -1.42 -11.72 -5.43
N VAL A 24 -0.85 -12.52 -6.31
CA VAL A 24 0.60 -12.66 -6.49
C VAL A 24 0.90 -12.67 -7.98
N ALA A 25 1.87 -11.90 -8.40
CA ALA A 25 2.39 -11.89 -9.76
C ALA A 25 3.90 -11.65 -9.76
N GLN A 26 4.55 -12.10 -10.82
CA GLN A 26 5.90 -11.69 -11.14
C GLN A 26 5.83 -10.61 -12.23
N ALA A 27 6.44 -9.46 -11.95
CA ALA A 27 6.48 -8.31 -12.84
C ALA A 27 7.93 -7.84 -13.00
N GLY A 28 8.49 -8.01 -14.20
CA GLY A 28 9.87 -7.62 -14.50
C GLY A 28 10.91 -8.20 -13.53
N GLY A 29 10.75 -9.47 -13.15
CA GLY A 29 11.68 -10.18 -12.25
C GLY A 29 11.54 -9.85 -10.76
N ARG A 30 10.41 -9.22 -10.36
CA ARG A 30 10.09 -8.91 -8.95
C ARG A 30 8.69 -9.39 -8.58
N GLY A 31 8.53 -9.77 -7.33
CA GLY A 31 7.21 -10.08 -6.77
C GLY A 31 6.36 -8.81 -6.62
N VAL A 32 5.10 -8.91 -7.08
CA VAL A 32 4.02 -7.96 -6.78
C VAL A 32 2.92 -8.77 -6.12
N TYR A 33 2.51 -8.39 -4.93
CA TYR A 33 1.52 -9.18 -4.20
C TYR A 33 0.69 -8.35 -3.23
N SER A 34 -0.50 -8.89 -2.92
CA SER A 34 -1.30 -8.37 -1.82
C SER A 34 -0.66 -8.77 -0.50
N PHE A 35 -0.34 -7.77 0.27
CA PHE A 35 0.06 -7.89 1.66
C PHE A 35 -1.14 -7.60 2.55
N CYS A 36 -1.36 -7.65 3.64
CA CYS A 36 -2.44 -7.26 4.54
C CYS A 36 -3.80 -6.99 3.85
N MET A 37 -4.64 -8.00 3.76
CA MET A 37 -6.00 -7.89 3.23
C MET A 37 -6.99 -7.61 4.38
N CYS A 38 -7.68 -6.47 4.32
CA CYS A 38 -8.55 -5.99 5.40
C CYS A 38 -10.00 -5.84 4.94
N PRO A 39 -10.79 -6.93 4.86
CA PRO A 39 -12.21 -6.85 4.56
C PRO A 39 -12.95 -6.15 5.70
N GLY A 40 -13.84 -5.20 5.37
CA GLY A 40 -14.50 -4.36 6.35
C GLY A 40 -13.56 -3.45 7.14
N GLY A 41 -12.34 -3.23 6.62
CA GLY A 41 -11.28 -2.50 7.29
C GLY A 41 -11.13 -1.05 6.85
N PHE A 42 -10.41 -0.30 7.63
CA PHE A 42 -10.13 1.12 7.41
C PHE A 42 -8.67 1.33 7.06
N VAL A 43 -8.39 2.36 6.26
CA VAL A 43 -7.04 2.88 6.10
C VAL A 43 -6.83 3.93 7.19
N VAL A 44 -5.71 3.83 7.91
CA VAL A 44 -5.39 4.69 9.05
C VAL A 44 -4.00 5.31 8.89
N PRO A 45 -3.74 6.50 9.49
CA PRO A 45 -2.41 7.08 9.51
C PRO A 45 -1.47 6.26 10.41
N ALA A 46 -0.21 6.10 9.97
CA ALA A 46 0.82 5.32 10.65
C ALA A 46 2.20 5.99 10.62
N ALA A 47 2.28 7.29 10.27
CA ALA A 47 3.53 8.03 10.23
C ALA A 47 4.13 8.21 11.64
N SER A 48 5.47 8.18 11.72
CA SER A 48 6.22 8.42 12.95
C SER A 48 6.81 9.85 13.02
N SER A 49 6.79 10.57 11.91
CA SER A 49 7.31 11.93 11.79
C SER A 49 6.27 12.88 11.21
N SER A 50 6.36 14.16 11.57
CA SER A 50 5.45 15.20 11.08
C SER A 50 5.58 15.50 9.59
N ARG A 51 6.72 15.16 8.98
CA ARG A 51 7.01 15.36 7.54
C ARG A 51 6.95 14.06 6.75
N GLN A 52 6.15 13.12 7.21
CA GLN A 52 5.95 11.83 6.56
C GLN A 52 4.46 11.52 6.45
N VAL A 53 4.05 10.84 5.40
CA VAL A 53 2.76 10.19 5.28
C VAL A 53 2.96 8.70 5.09
N VAL A 54 2.45 7.96 6.04
CA VAL A 54 2.40 6.49 6.01
C VAL A 54 0.98 6.08 6.34
N VAL A 55 0.46 5.14 5.59
CA VAL A 55 -0.86 4.56 5.82
C VAL A 55 -0.76 3.08 6.15
N ASN A 56 -1.75 2.56 6.85
CA ASN A 56 -1.85 1.14 7.13
C ASN A 56 -3.31 0.69 7.10
N GLY A 57 -3.55 -0.58 6.81
CA GLY A 57 -4.87 -1.20 6.87
C GLY A 57 -5.17 -1.78 8.25
N MET A 58 -6.38 -1.52 8.75
CA MET A 58 -6.86 -2.04 10.03
C MET A 58 -8.25 -2.65 9.87
N SER A 59 -8.44 -3.88 10.33
CA SER A 59 -9.76 -4.54 10.38
C SER A 59 -10.34 -4.46 11.78
N PRO A 60 -11.54 -3.90 11.97
CA PRO A 60 -12.26 -4.04 13.22
C PRO A 60 -12.71 -5.51 13.41
N SER A 61 -12.93 -5.93 14.64
CA SER A 61 -13.26 -7.31 14.97
C SER A 61 -14.52 -7.82 14.25
N ASN A 62 -15.53 -6.97 14.06
CA ASN A 62 -16.76 -7.33 13.36
C ASN A 62 -16.65 -7.36 11.83
N ARG A 63 -15.60 -6.77 11.24
CA ARG A 63 -15.37 -6.70 9.78
C ARG A 63 -16.60 -6.27 8.97
N GLY A 64 -17.49 -5.48 9.57
CA GLY A 64 -18.81 -5.15 9.02
C GLY A 64 -18.90 -3.78 8.36
N SER A 65 -17.80 -3.05 8.17
CA SER A 65 -17.84 -1.77 7.47
C SER A 65 -18.06 -1.97 5.96
N ARG A 66 -18.47 -0.91 5.29
CA ARG A 66 -18.59 -0.88 3.82
C ARG A 66 -17.23 -0.85 3.09
N TRP A 67 -16.15 -0.67 3.82
CA TRP A 67 -14.81 -0.53 3.29
C TRP A 67 -14.06 -1.84 3.19
N ALA A 68 -13.11 -1.90 2.28
CA ALA A 68 -12.07 -2.91 2.24
C ALA A 68 -10.78 -2.29 1.74
N ASN A 69 -9.65 -2.78 2.22
CA ASN A 69 -8.34 -2.33 1.74
C ASN A 69 -7.35 -3.49 1.66
N SER A 70 -6.26 -3.25 0.96
CA SER A 70 -5.13 -4.16 0.86
C SER A 70 -3.86 -3.38 0.64
N GLY A 71 -2.79 -3.75 1.31
CA GLY A 71 -1.44 -3.34 0.96
C GLY A 71 -1.01 -4.06 -0.32
N MET A 72 -0.74 -3.32 -1.38
CA MET A 72 -0.19 -3.85 -2.62
C MET A 72 1.29 -3.50 -2.69
N VAL A 73 2.14 -4.49 -2.64
CA VAL A 73 3.57 -4.30 -2.42
C VAL A 73 4.42 -4.81 -3.58
N VAL A 74 5.58 -4.20 -3.71
CA VAL A 74 6.65 -4.57 -4.64
C VAL A 74 7.91 -4.84 -3.82
N GLU A 75 8.62 -5.91 -4.15
CA GLU A 75 9.92 -6.22 -3.56
C GLU A 75 10.92 -5.10 -3.85
N ILE A 76 11.53 -4.55 -2.79
CA ILE A 76 12.62 -3.57 -2.86
C ILE A 76 13.95 -4.29 -2.64
N ARG A 77 14.98 -3.89 -3.39
CA ARG A 77 16.33 -4.46 -3.31
C ARG A 77 17.37 -3.37 -3.06
N PRO A 78 18.56 -3.70 -2.55
CA PRO A 78 19.61 -2.70 -2.29
C PRO A 78 20.00 -1.85 -3.50
N GLU A 79 19.97 -2.40 -4.70
CA GLU A 79 20.28 -1.67 -5.95
C GLU A 79 19.28 -0.55 -6.28
N ASP A 80 18.07 -0.61 -5.73
CA ASP A 80 17.01 0.39 -5.97
C ASP A 80 17.28 1.71 -5.26
N TYR A 81 18.15 1.68 -4.25
CA TYR A 81 18.50 2.86 -3.46
C TYR A 81 18.83 4.06 -4.33
N SER A 82 19.64 3.84 -5.35
CA SER A 82 20.14 4.89 -6.22
C SER A 82 19.06 5.58 -7.06
N GLU A 83 17.93 4.93 -7.33
CA GLU A 83 16.87 5.53 -8.15
C GLU A 83 16.19 6.70 -7.43
N LEU A 84 15.96 6.59 -6.14
CA LEU A 84 15.29 7.61 -5.34
C LEU A 84 16.27 8.61 -4.72
N MET A 85 17.48 8.14 -4.36
CA MET A 85 18.43 8.91 -3.57
C MET A 85 19.52 9.61 -4.40
N LYS A 86 19.49 9.46 -5.72
CA LYS A 86 20.54 9.96 -6.64
C LYS A 86 20.83 11.47 -6.54
N HIS A 87 19.83 12.25 -6.17
CA HIS A 87 19.92 13.72 -6.11
C HIS A 87 19.77 14.28 -4.69
N GLU A 88 19.83 13.42 -3.66
CA GLU A 88 19.71 13.84 -2.29
C GLU A 88 21.08 14.23 -1.73
N GLU A 89 21.25 15.48 -1.34
CA GLU A 89 22.53 16.02 -0.81
C GLU A 89 22.97 15.34 0.51
N MET A 90 22.01 14.88 1.30
CA MET A 90 22.27 14.22 2.59
C MET A 90 22.05 12.70 2.52
N ALA A 91 22.19 12.12 1.34
CA ALA A 91 22.00 10.68 1.17
C ALA A 91 23.03 9.89 1.99
N VAL A 92 22.54 8.91 2.72
CA VAL A 92 23.38 7.89 3.35
C VAL A 92 24.07 7.10 2.24
N SER A 93 25.34 6.66 2.45
CA SER A 93 26.01 5.81 1.44
C SER A 93 25.14 4.60 1.07
N LYS A 94 25.12 4.26 -0.21
CA LYS A 94 24.41 3.06 -0.71
C LYS A 94 24.87 1.75 -0.05
N ASP A 95 26.11 1.72 0.43
CA ASP A 95 26.71 0.56 1.10
C ASP A 95 26.46 0.56 2.62
N SER A 96 25.76 1.56 3.13
CA SER A 96 25.36 1.62 4.53
C SER A 96 24.27 0.59 4.85
N PRO A 97 24.32 -0.06 6.01
CA PRO A 97 23.22 -0.90 6.48
C PRO A 97 21.90 -0.13 6.68
N LEU A 98 21.94 1.20 6.71
CA LEU A 98 20.79 2.08 6.84
C LEU A 98 20.28 2.59 5.46
N ALA A 99 20.87 2.19 4.35
CA ALA A 99 20.50 2.71 3.04
C ALA A 99 19.01 2.50 2.71
N LEU A 100 18.47 1.30 2.92
CA LEU A 100 17.07 1.03 2.64
C LEU A 100 16.11 1.73 3.63
N MET A 101 16.56 2.02 4.85
CA MET A 101 15.79 2.84 5.78
C MET A 101 15.70 4.29 5.27
N ALA A 102 16.82 4.87 4.82
CA ALA A 102 16.83 6.21 4.23
C ALA A 102 15.95 6.28 2.96
N PHE A 103 15.98 5.25 2.12
CA PHE A 103 15.08 5.12 0.97
C PHE A 103 13.62 5.15 1.40
N GLN A 104 13.26 4.36 2.43
CA GLN A 104 11.91 4.31 2.98
C GLN A 104 11.46 5.68 3.50
N GLU A 105 12.28 6.33 4.33
CA GLU A 105 11.97 7.66 4.89
C GLU A 105 11.79 8.71 3.79
N ARG A 106 12.62 8.65 2.75
CA ARG A 106 12.48 9.56 1.61
C ARG A 106 11.18 9.35 0.85
N LEU A 107 10.77 8.11 0.63
CA LEU A 107 9.49 7.80 -0.01
C LEU A 107 8.30 8.30 0.83
N GLU A 108 8.36 8.14 2.14
CA GLU A 108 7.36 8.64 3.09
C GLU A 108 7.28 10.19 3.08
N GLU A 109 8.43 10.87 2.98
CA GLU A 109 8.50 12.33 2.83
C GLU A 109 7.93 12.78 1.47
N LEU A 110 8.25 12.09 0.39
CA LEU A 110 7.65 12.38 -0.92
C LEU A 110 6.12 12.26 -0.89
N CYS A 111 5.59 11.30 -0.15
CA CYS A 111 4.14 11.20 0.06
C CYS A 111 3.60 12.40 0.83
N TRP A 112 4.30 12.89 1.84
CA TRP A 112 3.92 14.10 2.55
C TRP A 112 3.94 15.34 1.65
N LEU A 113 4.98 15.52 0.85
CA LEU A 113 5.09 16.62 -0.11
C LEU A 113 3.95 16.58 -1.12
N ASN A 114 3.69 15.42 -1.73
CA ASN A 114 2.65 15.22 -2.74
C ASN A 114 1.23 15.08 -2.12
N GLY A 115 1.14 14.97 -0.81
CA GLY A 115 -0.09 15.02 0.00
C GLY A 115 -0.43 16.44 0.49
N GLY A 116 0.28 17.48 -0.01
CA GLY A 116 0.03 18.88 0.33
C GLY A 116 0.66 19.32 1.65
N MET A 117 1.75 18.67 2.06
CA MET A 117 2.52 18.97 3.29
C MET A 117 1.65 18.91 4.56
N LYS A 118 0.71 17.99 4.59
CA LYS A 118 -0.20 17.69 5.70
C LYS A 118 -0.27 16.18 5.90
N GLN A 119 -1.17 15.73 6.74
CA GLN A 119 -1.45 14.30 6.91
C GLN A 119 -2.48 13.76 5.88
N THR A 120 -2.91 14.57 4.92
CA THR A 120 -3.63 14.09 3.74
C THR A 120 -2.71 13.20 2.90
N ALA A 121 -3.22 12.07 2.44
CA ALA A 121 -2.44 11.13 1.67
C ALA A 121 -2.57 11.40 0.15
N PRO A 122 -1.47 11.35 -0.62
CA PRO A 122 -1.53 11.41 -2.06
C PRO A 122 -2.24 10.16 -2.60
N ALA A 123 -3.16 10.34 -3.55
CA ALA A 123 -3.99 9.25 -4.03
C ALA A 123 -4.32 9.38 -5.51
N GLN A 124 -4.62 8.25 -6.13
CA GLN A 124 -4.98 8.17 -7.55
C GLN A 124 -5.96 7.03 -7.77
N ARG A 125 -6.94 7.20 -8.68
CA ARG A 125 -7.79 6.07 -9.07
C ARG A 125 -6.93 4.92 -9.63
N MET A 126 -7.24 3.69 -9.25
CA MET A 126 -6.46 2.52 -9.69
C MET A 126 -6.37 2.41 -11.22
N VAL A 127 -7.46 2.63 -11.91
CA VAL A 127 -7.49 2.54 -13.40
C VAL A 127 -6.65 3.66 -14.02
N ASP A 128 -6.68 4.86 -13.47
CA ASP A 128 -5.86 5.99 -13.95
C ASP A 128 -4.37 5.72 -13.69
N PHE A 129 -4.02 5.21 -12.51
CA PHE A 129 -2.66 4.79 -12.18
C PHE A 129 -2.13 3.76 -13.19
N VAL A 130 -2.91 2.72 -13.48
CA VAL A 130 -2.53 1.67 -14.43
C VAL A 130 -2.33 2.23 -15.85
N ASN A 131 -3.12 3.22 -16.24
CA ASN A 131 -3.09 3.83 -17.57
C ASN A 131 -2.21 5.09 -17.66
N LYS A 132 -1.49 5.47 -16.61
CA LYS A 132 -0.67 6.70 -16.53
C LYS A 132 -1.50 7.97 -16.81
N LYS A 133 -2.70 8.05 -16.28
CA LYS A 133 -3.59 9.20 -16.41
C LYS A 133 -3.75 9.91 -15.07
N ASN A 134 -3.93 11.21 -15.09
CA ASN A 134 -4.28 11.96 -13.87
C ASN A 134 -5.71 11.66 -13.46
N SER A 135 -5.94 11.56 -12.15
CA SER A 135 -7.28 11.55 -11.57
C SER A 135 -7.70 12.96 -11.21
N PHE A 136 -8.86 13.39 -11.68
CA PHE A 136 -9.42 14.71 -11.36
C PHE A 136 -10.35 14.67 -10.15
N ASP A 137 -10.85 13.50 -9.83
CA ASP A 137 -11.69 13.20 -8.67
C ASP A 137 -11.28 11.87 -8.06
N LEU A 138 -11.64 11.66 -6.80
CA LEU A 138 -11.34 10.42 -6.07
C LEU A 138 -12.64 9.87 -5.48
N PRO A 139 -12.79 8.53 -5.44
CA PRO A 139 -13.89 7.92 -4.70
C PRO A 139 -13.74 8.19 -3.20
N GLU A 140 -14.83 8.04 -2.47
CA GLU A 140 -14.80 8.08 -1.01
C GLU A 140 -13.78 7.10 -0.44
N SER A 141 -13.20 7.44 0.70
CA SER A 141 -12.20 6.62 1.38
C SER A 141 -12.44 6.58 2.88
N SER A 142 -12.00 5.52 3.52
CA SER A 142 -11.98 5.40 4.97
C SER A 142 -10.84 6.18 5.65
N TYR A 143 -9.90 6.75 4.90
CA TYR A 143 -8.77 7.50 5.45
C TYR A 143 -9.22 8.87 5.95
N THR A 144 -9.35 9.02 7.26
CA THR A 144 -9.95 10.20 7.90
C THR A 144 -9.20 11.52 7.70
N PRO A 145 -7.85 11.55 7.59
CA PRO A 145 -7.16 12.81 7.28
C PRO A 145 -7.42 13.34 5.87
N GLY A 146 -8.07 12.54 5.01
CA GLY A 146 -8.42 12.91 3.64
C GLY A 146 -7.38 12.53 2.60
N LEU A 147 -7.80 12.56 1.34
CA LEU A 147 -6.98 12.25 0.19
C LEU A 147 -6.75 13.49 -0.67
N LEU A 148 -5.58 13.59 -1.28
CA LEU A 148 -5.26 14.58 -2.30
C LEU A 148 -4.99 13.87 -3.63
N ALA A 149 -5.71 14.24 -4.69
CA ALA A 149 -5.44 13.71 -6.02
C ALA A 149 -4.01 14.04 -6.45
N SER A 150 -3.22 13.02 -6.72
CA SER A 150 -1.79 13.14 -7.04
C SER A 150 -1.39 12.05 -8.03
N PRO A 151 -0.59 12.36 -9.05
CA PRO A 151 -0.20 11.39 -10.06
C PRO A 151 0.89 10.44 -9.56
N LEU A 152 0.54 9.48 -8.71
CA LEU A 152 1.47 8.51 -8.10
C LEU A 152 2.37 7.85 -9.16
N HIS A 153 1.83 7.56 -10.34
CA HIS A 153 2.55 6.96 -11.46
C HIS A 153 3.68 7.83 -12.01
N PHE A 154 3.72 9.11 -11.67
CA PHE A 154 4.67 10.08 -12.19
C PHE A 154 5.85 10.33 -11.26
N TRP A 155 5.60 10.53 -9.96
CA TRP A 155 6.64 10.94 -9.01
C TRP A 155 7.18 9.80 -8.14
N MET A 156 6.45 8.70 -7.99
CA MET A 156 6.99 7.52 -7.31
C MET A 156 8.05 6.83 -8.19
N PRO A 157 9.01 6.09 -7.60
CA PRO A 157 10.03 5.37 -8.36
C PRO A 157 9.42 4.50 -9.48
N GLU A 158 9.96 4.62 -10.70
CA GLU A 158 9.38 3.93 -11.87
C GLU A 158 9.43 2.40 -11.72
N PHE A 159 10.46 1.86 -11.05
CA PHE A 159 10.51 0.42 -10.82
C PHE A 159 9.36 -0.06 -9.93
N VAL A 160 8.88 0.74 -8.96
CA VAL A 160 7.71 0.44 -8.14
C VAL A 160 6.43 0.58 -8.98
N THR A 161 6.23 1.75 -9.59
CA THR A 161 4.99 2.04 -10.31
C THR A 161 4.82 1.16 -11.55
N GLY A 162 5.92 0.89 -12.26
CA GLY A 162 5.94 -0.01 -13.42
C GLY A 162 5.54 -1.44 -13.04
N ARG A 163 6.09 -1.98 -11.94
CA ARG A 163 5.78 -3.32 -11.46
C ARG A 163 4.35 -3.45 -10.94
N LEU A 164 3.90 -2.47 -10.14
CA LEU A 164 2.50 -2.43 -9.68
C LEU A 164 1.53 -2.41 -10.87
N ARG A 165 1.77 -1.59 -11.87
CA ARG A 165 0.92 -1.50 -13.07
C ARG A 165 0.88 -2.81 -13.86
N GLU A 166 2.01 -3.48 -14.02
CA GLU A 166 2.08 -4.80 -14.66
C GLU A 166 1.31 -5.84 -13.83
N GLY A 167 1.56 -5.90 -12.53
CA GLY A 167 0.85 -6.78 -11.60
C GLY A 167 -0.67 -6.55 -11.62
N PHE A 168 -1.11 -5.31 -11.57
CA PHE A 168 -2.55 -4.98 -11.60
C PHE A 168 -3.23 -5.36 -12.92
N ARG A 169 -2.54 -5.22 -14.05
CA ARG A 169 -3.06 -5.74 -15.33
C ARG A 169 -3.19 -7.26 -15.31
N HIS A 170 -2.23 -7.96 -14.71
CA HIS A 170 -2.32 -9.40 -14.51
C HIS A 170 -3.51 -9.77 -13.62
N PHE A 171 -3.65 -9.11 -12.47
CA PHE A 171 -4.78 -9.35 -11.54
C PHE A 171 -6.13 -9.05 -12.18
N GLY A 172 -6.22 -8.02 -13.00
CA GLY A 172 -7.43 -7.72 -13.76
C GLY A 172 -7.83 -8.79 -14.79
N LYS A 173 -6.86 -9.58 -15.29
CA LYS A 173 -7.11 -10.72 -16.18
C LYS A 173 -7.61 -11.95 -15.43
N VAL A 174 -7.03 -12.20 -14.24
CA VAL A 174 -7.37 -13.40 -13.44
C VAL A 174 -8.55 -13.19 -12.50
N SER A 175 -8.87 -11.95 -12.17
CA SER A 175 -9.99 -11.60 -11.29
C SER A 175 -10.84 -10.51 -11.94
N ARG A 176 -11.99 -10.90 -12.49
CA ARG A 176 -12.92 -9.97 -13.12
C ARG A 176 -13.39 -8.91 -12.10
N GLY A 177 -13.26 -7.64 -12.45
CA GLY A 177 -13.64 -6.52 -11.59
C GLY A 177 -12.53 -6.03 -10.65
N PHE A 178 -11.34 -6.63 -10.67
CA PHE A 178 -10.19 -6.11 -9.91
C PHE A 178 -9.84 -4.69 -10.36
N LEU A 179 -9.71 -4.43 -11.65
CA LEU A 179 -9.50 -3.09 -12.18
C LEU A 179 -10.84 -2.36 -12.26
N THR A 180 -11.07 -1.46 -11.32
CA THR A 180 -12.30 -0.67 -11.22
C THR A 180 -11.98 0.80 -10.95
N ASN A 181 -12.88 1.70 -11.38
CA ASN A 181 -12.80 3.12 -11.08
C ASN A 181 -13.15 3.45 -9.62
N ASP A 182 -13.76 2.50 -8.91
CA ASP A 182 -14.14 2.67 -7.50
C ASP A 182 -12.96 2.41 -6.54
N ALA A 183 -11.88 1.79 -7.03
CA ALA A 183 -10.69 1.56 -6.25
C ALA A 183 -9.73 2.74 -6.33
N VAL A 184 -9.19 3.14 -5.17
CA VAL A 184 -8.22 4.22 -5.03
C VAL A 184 -6.89 3.67 -4.52
N MET A 185 -5.80 4.08 -5.16
CA MET A 185 -4.44 3.89 -4.68
C MET A 185 -4.09 5.02 -3.72
N ILE A 186 -3.58 4.68 -2.56
CA ILE A 186 -3.18 5.64 -1.52
C ILE A 186 -1.68 5.44 -1.24
N GLY A 187 -0.89 6.47 -1.33
CA GLY A 187 0.52 6.45 -0.96
C GLY A 187 0.70 6.81 0.51
N VAL A 188 1.44 6.06 1.31
CA VAL A 188 2.16 4.82 1.01
C VAL A 188 2.15 3.91 2.25
N GLU A 189 2.15 2.61 2.05
CA GLU A 189 2.47 1.64 3.08
C GLU A 189 3.88 1.09 2.82
N THR A 190 4.84 1.48 3.67
CA THR A 190 6.26 1.14 3.54
C THR A 190 6.74 0.23 4.64
N ARG A 191 5.92 0.04 5.69
CA ARG A 191 6.35 -0.60 6.93
C ARG A 191 5.81 -2.01 7.02
N THR A 192 6.71 -2.94 7.28
CA THR A 192 6.41 -4.35 7.48
C THR A 192 7.07 -4.82 8.78
N SER A 193 7.34 -6.11 8.93
CA SER A 193 7.96 -6.67 10.12
C SER A 193 9.39 -6.14 10.29
N SER A 194 9.73 -5.69 11.50
CA SER A 194 11.08 -5.27 11.83
C SER A 194 12.02 -6.47 11.91
N PRO A 195 13.24 -6.40 11.35
CA PRO A 195 14.28 -7.41 11.56
C PRO A 195 14.85 -7.36 12.99
N VAL A 196 14.62 -6.26 13.70
CA VAL A 196 15.05 -6.07 15.09
C VAL A 196 13.92 -6.39 16.04
N ARG A 197 14.17 -7.24 17.01
CA ARG A 197 13.25 -7.59 18.08
C ARG A 197 13.71 -6.98 19.39
N ILE A 198 12.86 -6.20 20.01
CA ILE A 198 13.03 -5.76 21.39
C ILE A 198 12.66 -6.94 22.28
N LEU A 199 13.65 -7.44 23.03
CA LEU A 199 13.42 -8.49 24.00
C LEU A 199 12.60 -7.93 25.18
N ARG A 200 11.60 -8.66 25.59
CA ARG A 200 10.76 -8.35 26.73
C ARG A 200 10.64 -9.57 27.61
N ASP A 201 10.55 -9.34 28.90
CA ASP A 201 10.18 -10.39 29.82
C ASP A 201 8.76 -10.92 29.49
N LYS A 202 8.56 -12.24 29.60
CA LYS A 202 7.32 -12.87 29.15
C LYS A 202 6.14 -12.67 30.12
N GLU A 203 6.42 -12.31 31.36
CA GLU A 203 5.40 -12.12 32.39
C GLU A 203 5.10 -10.64 32.61
N SER A 204 6.14 -9.81 32.74
CA SER A 204 6.00 -8.38 33.01
C SER A 204 5.86 -7.53 31.73
N TYR A 205 6.27 -8.05 30.57
CA TYR A 205 6.33 -7.34 29.29
C TYR A 205 7.25 -6.10 29.27
N GLN A 206 8.16 -6.00 30.21
CA GLN A 206 9.17 -4.92 30.35
C GLN A 206 10.53 -5.32 29.76
#